data_d4f944efd3a8de6cd68388937267e186
#
_entry.id   d4f944efd3a8de6cd68388937267e186
#
_cell.length_a   1.000
_cell.length_b   1.000
_cell.length_c   1.000
_cell.angle_alpha   90.00
_cell.angle_beta   90.00
_cell.angle_gamma   90.00
#
_symmetry.space_group_name_H-M   'P 1'
#
loop_
_entity.id
_entity.type
_entity.pdbx_description
1 polymer ?
#
loop_
_entity_poly.entity_id
_entity_poly.type
_entity_poly.pdbx_seq_one_letter_code
_entity_poly.pdbx_strand_id
1 'polypeptide(L)'
;MKTCLIVIDVQESFRHRPYFTDTALPAYLRAQNALIAGCTQRGIPVVRVLHSDGPEQVDNPFAQVSGQVRPLDGLMAFDAAASFTKSRHSALVG
;
A
#
# COMPACT_ATOMS: atom_id res chain seq x y z
N MET A 1 -5.70 -0.58 25.59
CA MET A 1 -4.71 -0.09 24.60
C MET A 1 -5.35 -0.08 23.23
N LYS A 2 -5.19 1.02 22.50
CA LYS A 2 -5.70 1.13 21.13
C LYS A 2 -4.63 0.65 20.16
N THR A 3 -5.04 -0.20 19.23
CA THR A 3 -4.14 -0.80 18.23
C THR A 3 -4.73 -0.57 16.85
N CYS A 4 -3.87 -0.34 15.88
CA CYS A 4 -4.27 -0.31 14.47
C CYS A 4 -3.20 -0.99 13.61
N LEU A 5 -3.63 -1.48 12.46
CA LEU A 5 -2.73 -2.00 11.43
C LEU A 5 -2.52 -0.90 10.40
N ILE A 6 -1.25 -0.63 10.07
CA ILE A 6 -0.92 0.34 9.03
C ILE A 6 -0.36 -0.41 7.82
N VAL A 7 -1.06 -0.32 6.68
CA VAL A 7 -0.64 -0.90 5.41
C VAL A 7 0.05 0.19 4.62
N ILE A 8 1.39 0.15 4.59
CA ILE A 8 2.23 1.21 4.00
C ILE A 8 2.87 0.68 2.72
N ASP A 9 2.78 1.46 1.63
CA ASP A 9 3.49 1.21 0.37
C ASP A 9 3.12 -0.11 -0.30
N VAL A 10 1.98 -0.72 0.04
CA VAL A 10 1.50 -1.93 -0.62
C VAL A 10 0.71 -1.48 -1.85
N GLN A 11 1.43 -1.15 -2.92
CA GLN A 11 0.86 -0.46 -4.08
C GLN A 11 1.49 -0.91 -5.39
N GLU A 12 0.75 -0.70 -6.49
CA GLU A 12 1.14 -1.10 -7.84
C GLU A 12 2.39 -0.40 -8.34
N SER A 13 2.70 0.80 -7.85
CA SER A 13 3.88 1.56 -8.25
C SER A 13 5.16 0.71 -8.23
N PHE A 14 5.32 -0.12 -7.20
CA PHE A 14 6.54 -0.92 -7.02
C PHE A 14 6.68 -2.04 -8.06
N ARG A 15 5.57 -2.55 -8.61
CA ARG A 15 5.61 -3.59 -9.64
C ARG A 15 6.23 -3.11 -10.94
N HIS A 16 6.28 -1.81 -11.14
CA HIS A 16 6.79 -1.19 -12.35
C HIS A 16 8.25 -0.72 -12.21
N ARG A 17 8.92 -1.14 -11.12
CA ARG A 17 10.34 -0.86 -10.92
C ARG A 17 11.20 -1.99 -11.47
N PRO A 18 12.39 -1.67 -12.02
CA PRO A 18 13.28 -2.71 -12.63
C PRO A 18 13.72 -3.78 -11.64
N TYR A 19 13.83 -3.45 -10.35
CA TYR A 19 14.27 -4.40 -9.32
C TYR A 19 13.16 -5.34 -8.84
N PHE A 20 11.92 -5.13 -9.27
CA PHE A 20 10.80 -5.95 -8.80
C PHE A 20 10.83 -7.33 -9.45
N THR A 21 10.55 -8.37 -8.68
CA THR A 21 10.36 -9.74 -9.17
C THR A 21 9.04 -10.28 -8.68
N ASP A 22 8.37 -11.09 -9.51
CA ASP A 22 7.08 -11.69 -9.17
C ASP A 22 7.21 -12.97 -8.31
N THR A 23 8.41 -13.48 -8.12
CA THR A 23 8.64 -14.79 -7.50
C THR A 23 8.03 -14.91 -6.11
N ALA A 24 8.21 -13.90 -5.26
CA ALA A 24 7.72 -13.91 -3.89
C ALA A 24 6.34 -13.27 -3.74
N LEU A 25 5.76 -12.72 -4.81
CA LEU A 25 4.52 -11.96 -4.73
C LEU A 25 3.34 -12.74 -4.21
N PRO A 26 3.07 -13.99 -4.65
CA PRO A 26 1.93 -14.75 -4.12
C PRO A 26 2.01 -14.98 -2.61
N ALA A 27 3.19 -15.32 -2.08
CA ALA A 27 3.38 -15.52 -0.64
C ALA A 27 3.22 -14.21 0.13
N TYR A 28 3.76 -13.12 -0.42
CA TYR A 28 3.62 -11.78 0.17
C TYR A 28 2.15 -11.37 0.28
N LEU A 29 1.38 -11.55 -0.81
CA LEU A 29 -0.05 -11.21 -0.83
C LEU A 29 -0.84 -12.08 0.15
N ARG A 30 -0.54 -13.39 0.24
CA ARG A 30 -1.20 -14.26 1.22
C ARG A 30 -0.97 -13.77 2.65
N ALA A 31 0.27 -13.40 2.98
CA ALA A 31 0.60 -12.90 4.31
C ALA A 31 -0.11 -11.57 4.61
N GLN A 32 -0.08 -10.64 3.66
CA GLN A 32 -0.77 -9.35 3.81
C GLN A 32 -2.27 -9.53 3.98
N ASN A 33 -2.89 -10.35 3.13
CA ASN A 33 -4.33 -10.59 3.17
C ASN A 33 -4.75 -11.28 4.48
N ALA A 34 -3.96 -12.24 4.97
CA ALA A 34 -4.24 -12.91 6.23
C ALA A 34 -4.20 -11.91 7.41
N LEU A 35 -3.22 -11.01 7.40
CA LEU A 35 -3.08 -10.00 8.45
C LEU A 35 -4.25 -9.01 8.43
N ILE A 36 -4.62 -8.52 7.24
CA ILE A 36 -5.76 -7.60 7.08
C ILE A 36 -7.05 -8.28 7.52
N ALA A 37 -7.29 -9.51 7.08
CA ALA A 37 -8.49 -10.26 7.45
C ALA A 37 -8.56 -10.50 8.96
N GLY A 38 -7.44 -10.88 9.58
CA GLY A 38 -7.37 -11.11 11.02
C GLY A 38 -7.66 -9.86 11.83
N CYS A 39 -7.12 -8.73 11.42
CA CYS A 39 -7.38 -7.44 12.09
C CYS A 39 -8.83 -7.02 11.92
N THR A 40 -9.37 -7.16 10.71
CA THR A 40 -10.77 -6.82 10.42
C THR A 40 -11.74 -7.64 11.27
N GLN A 41 -11.49 -8.95 11.39
CA GLN A 41 -12.32 -9.84 12.19
C GLN A 41 -12.30 -9.50 13.67
N ARG A 42 -11.20 -8.93 14.15
CA ARG A 42 -11.07 -8.53 15.57
C ARG A 42 -11.48 -7.10 15.82
N GLY A 43 -11.99 -6.39 14.82
CA GLY A 43 -12.37 -4.99 14.96
C GLY A 43 -11.19 -4.05 15.10
N ILE A 44 -9.99 -4.47 14.70
CA ILE A 44 -8.80 -3.63 14.71
C ILE A 44 -8.82 -2.75 13.46
N PRO A 45 -8.77 -1.41 13.59
CA PRO A 45 -8.77 -0.53 12.43
C PRO A 45 -7.57 -0.77 11.51
N VAL A 46 -7.78 -0.66 10.21
CA VAL A 46 -6.73 -0.77 9.21
C VAL A 46 -6.59 0.58 8.50
N VAL A 47 -5.37 1.10 8.49
CA VAL A 47 -5.04 2.39 7.86
C VAL A 47 -4.21 2.12 6.61
N ARG A 48 -4.58 2.80 5.52
CA ARG A 48 -3.85 2.71 4.25
C ARG A 48 -2.94 3.91 4.09
N VAL A 49 -1.68 3.67 3.74
CA VAL A 49 -0.73 4.73 3.39
C VAL A 49 -0.11 4.39 2.04
N LEU A 50 -0.32 5.25 1.06
CA LEU A 50 0.31 5.14 -0.26
C LEU A 50 1.44 6.16 -0.38
N HIS A 51 2.34 5.94 -1.32
CA HIS A 51 3.49 6.80 -1.54
C HIS A 51 3.46 7.38 -2.96
N SER A 52 3.59 8.68 -3.05
CA SER A 52 3.72 9.41 -4.31
C SER A 52 5.03 10.18 -4.29
N ASP A 53 5.80 10.16 -5.38
CA ASP A 53 7.12 10.78 -5.41
C ASP A 53 7.56 11.05 -6.84
N GLY A 54 8.46 12.03 -6.99
CA GLY A 54 9.07 12.38 -8.26
C GLY A 54 8.17 13.18 -9.19
N PRO A 55 8.59 13.36 -10.45
CA PRO A 55 7.84 14.20 -11.40
C PRO A 55 6.46 13.65 -11.70
N GLU A 56 5.48 14.52 -11.84
CA GLU A 56 4.12 14.17 -12.27
C GLU A 56 4.11 13.89 -13.77
N GLN A 57 4.60 12.72 -14.14
CA GLN A 57 4.68 12.22 -15.51
C GLN A 57 4.08 10.82 -15.58
N VAL A 58 3.46 10.51 -16.69
CA VAL A 58 2.74 9.25 -16.90
C VAL A 58 3.67 8.02 -16.82
N ASP A 59 4.94 8.19 -17.14
CA ASP A 59 5.95 7.14 -17.09
C ASP A 59 6.59 6.97 -15.70
N ASN A 60 6.23 7.82 -14.74
CA ASN A 60 6.67 7.67 -13.36
C ASN A 60 5.61 6.90 -12.56
N PRO A 61 5.86 5.63 -12.19
CA PRO A 61 4.84 4.82 -11.49
C PRO A 61 4.49 5.35 -10.11
N PHE A 62 5.28 6.29 -9.55
CA PHE A 62 4.98 6.93 -8.27
C PHE A 62 4.30 8.29 -8.44
N ALA A 63 3.98 8.69 -9.67
CA ALA A 63 3.17 9.87 -9.92
C ALA A 63 1.68 9.51 -9.93
N GLN A 64 0.85 10.38 -9.37
CA GLN A 64 -0.61 10.16 -9.37
C GLN A 64 -1.15 9.99 -10.79
N VAL A 65 -0.61 10.76 -11.74
CA VAL A 65 -1.06 10.74 -13.12
C VAL A 65 -0.80 9.40 -13.82
N SER A 66 0.14 8.58 -13.32
CA SER A 66 0.41 7.25 -13.90
C SER A 66 -0.72 6.24 -13.67
N GLY A 67 -1.57 6.49 -12.66
CA GLY A 67 -2.59 5.54 -12.24
C GLY A 67 -2.06 4.39 -11.40
N GLN A 68 -0.78 4.33 -11.08
CA GLN A 68 -0.15 3.23 -10.35
C GLN A 68 -0.05 3.50 -8.84
N VAL A 69 -0.39 4.70 -8.37
CA VAL A 69 -0.45 5.02 -6.93
C VAL A 69 -1.79 4.53 -6.42
N ARG A 70 -1.93 3.21 -6.31
CA ARG A 70 -3.14 2.50 -5.90
C ARG A 70 -2.75 1.21 -5.20
N PRO A 71 -3.66 0.59 -4.44
CA PRO A 71 -3.35 -0.69 -3.79
C PRO A 71 -2.88 -1.73 -4.79
N LEU A 72 -1.96 -2.59 -4.33
CA LEU A 72 -1.40 -3.67 -5.13
C LEU A 72 -2.52 -4.63 -5.56
N ASP A 73 -2.53 -5.01 -6.84
CA ASP A 73 -3.50 -5.99 -7.35
C ASP A 73 -3.33 -7.32 -6.60
N GLY A 74 -4.45 -7.89 -6.18
CA GLY A 74 -4.45 -9.11 -5.36
C GLY A 74 -4.53 -8.84 -3.87
N LEU A 75 -4.26 -7.61 -3.41
CA LEU A 75 -4.51 -7.24 -2.02
C LEU A 75 -6.02 -7.19 -1.79
N MET A 76 -6.49 -7.82 -0.68
CA MET A 76 -7.91 -7.82 -0.39
C MET A 76 -8.44 -6.41 -0.14
N ALA A 77 -9.67 -6.16 -0.57
CA ALA A 77 -10.35 -4.91 -0.27
C ALA A 77 -10.68 -4.84 1.22
N PHE A 78 -10.56 -3.66 1.82
CA PHE A 78 -10.94 -3.43 3.21
C PHE A 78 -11.41 -2.00 3.38
N ASP A 79 -12.25 -1.78 4.40
CA ASP A 79 -12.67 -0.44 4.78
C ASP A 79 -11.54 0.22 5.58
N ALA A 80 -10.80 1.11 4.95
CA ALA A 80 -9.75 1.84 5.63
C ALA A 80 -10.35 2.83 6.63
N ALA A 81 -9.90 2.75 7.88
CA ALA A 81 -10.30 3.72 8.90
C ALA A 81 -9.78 5.12 8.55
N ALA A 82 -8.63 5.18 7.87
CA ALA A 82 -8.08 6.40 7.28
C ALA A 82 -7.21 6.00 6.09
N SER A 83 -7.08 6.89 5.13
CA SER A 83 -6.25 6.66 3.94
C SER A 83 -5.45 7.93 3.67
N PHE A 84 -4.14 7.76 3.53
CA PHE A 84 -3.21 8.87 3.31
C PHE A 84 -2.32 8.56 2.11
N THR A 85 -1.90 9.62 1.42
CA THR A 85 -0.85 9.53 0.41
C THR A 85 0.30 10.42 0.88
N LYS A 86 1.45 9.81 1.15
CA LYS A 86 2.65 10.55 1.56
C LYS A 86 3.55 10.80 0.36
N SER A 87 4.32 11.88 0.43
CA SER A 87 5.32 12.22 -0.59
C SER A 87 6.74 12.14 -0.05
N ARG A 88 6.91 11.67 1.19
CA ARG A 88 8.20 11.50 1.87
C ARG A 88 8.32 10.06 2.35
N HIS A 89 9.52 9.64 2.66
CA HIS A 89 9.80 8.27 3.11
C HIS A 89 9.15 7.93 4.45
N SER A 90 8.81 8.91 5.27
CA SER A 90 8.15 8.68 6.56
C SER A 90 6.74 9.23 6.55
N ALA A 91 5.76 8.38 6.88
CA ALA A 91 4.37 8.79 7.05
C ALA A 91 4.15 9.61 8.33
N LEU A 92 5.14 9.65 9.21
CA LEU A 92 5.06 10.38 10.48
C LEU A 92 5.61 11.80 10.39
N VAL A 93 6.20 12.17 9.27
CA VAL A 93 6.68 13.53 9.03
C VAL A 93 5.57 14.27 8.29
N GLY A 94 4.93 15.16 8.98
CA GLY A 94 3.82 15.94 8.44
C GLY A 94 4.24 16.98 7.43
#